data_03fb6002263041f2e5074cebfdbfd1c1
#
_entry.id   03fb6002263041f2e5074cebfdbfd1c1
#
_cell.length_a   1.000
_cell.length_b   1.000
_cell.length_c   1.000
_cell.angle_alpha   90.00
_cell.angle_beta   90.00
_cell.angle_gamma   90.00
#
_symmetry.space_group_name_H-M   'P 1'
#
loop_
_entity.id
_entity.type
_entity.pdbx_description
1 polymer ?
#
loop_
_entity_poly.entity_id
_entity_poly.type
_entity_poly.pdbx_seq_one_letter_code
_entity_poly.pdbx_strand_id
1 'polypeptide(L)'
;MAKKRERSVRQLRVGEELRHIIAEVIGRGDLRDPDLAGRSITVSEVRVSPDMRNATVFVLPLGGGDEDIIVAALERAAPYLRGEVGRKLQLKYLPKLSFLRDISFDTAGEIDKLLADPAVARDLTSSEK
;
A
#
# COMPACT_ATOMS: atom_id res chain seq x y z
N MET A 1 15.58 -19.11 13.20
CA MET A 1 15.42 -18.81 12.78
C MET A 1 14.80 -18.39 12.40
N ALA A 2 14.75 -18.15 12.67
CA ALA A 2 13.95 -17.84 12.16
C ALA A 2 13.97 -17.36 11.17
N LYS A 3 14.00 -17.48 10.81
CA LYS A 3 14.13 -17.11 9.79
C LYS A 3 13.14 -16.39 9.35
N LYS A 4 13.32 -15.54 8.76
CA LYS A 4 12.43 -14.85 8.20
C LYS A 4 11.48 -15.66 7.57
N ARG A 5 10.30 -15.49 7.87
CA ARG A 5 9.34 -16.23 7.31
C ARG A 5 9.06 -15.79 5.98
N GLU A 6 9.20 -16.50 4.99
CA GLU A 6 8.84 -16.13 3.67
C GLU A 6 7.37 -16.28 3.48
N ARG A 7 6.78 -15.40 2.68
CA ARG A 7 5.38 -15.51 2.37
C ARG A 7 5.14 -16.72 1.48
N SER A 8 4.04 -17.40 1.71
CA SER A 8 3.70 -18.58 0.92
C SER A 8 3.28 -18.14 -0.48
N VAL A 9 3.27 -19.11 -1.39
CA VAL A 9 2.80 -18.85 -2.75
C VAL A 9 1.36 -18.35 -2.71
N ARG A 10 0.57 -18.93 -1.79
CA ARG A 10 -0.81 -18.52 -1.68
C ARG A 10 -0.92 -17.07 -1.22
N GLN A 11 -0.10 -16.67 -0.24
CA GLN A 11 -0.10 -15.29 0.20
C GLN A 11 0.27 -14.36 -0.94
N LEU A 12 1.28 -14.72 -1.72
CA LEU A 12 1.70 -13.88 -2.82
C LEU A 12 0.63 -13.78 -3.89
N ARG A 13 -0.01 -14.90 -4.19
CA ARG A 13 -1.04 -14.89 -5.22
C ARG A 13 -2.25 -14.07 -4.80
N VAL A 14 -2.73 -14.27 -3.57
CA VAL A 14 -3.87 -13.51 -3.09
C VAL A 14 -3.52 -12.03 -3.03
N GLY A 15 -2.32 -11.71 -2.56
CA GLY A 15 -1.89 -10.32 -2.52
C GLY A 15 -1.90 -9.67 -3.89
N GLU A 16 -1.46 -10.41 -4.91
CA GLU A 16 -1.42 -9.85 -6.24
C GLU A 16 -2.83 -9.68 -6.81
N GLU A 17 -3.72 -10.63 -6.53
CA GLU A 17 -5.09 -10.48 -6.97
C GLU A 17 -5.77 -9.31 -6.29
N LEU A 18 -5.52 -9.14 -4.99
CA LEU A 18 -6.07 -7.98 -4.29
C LEU A 18 -5.52 -6.69 -4.87
N ARG A 19 -4.24 -6.67 -5.18
CA ARG A 19 -3.64 -5.46 -5.74
C ARG A 19 -4.34 -5.06 -7.02
N HIS A 20 -4.59 -6.03 -7.89
CA HIS A 20 -5.24 -5.73 -9.17
C HIS A 20 -6.66 -5.20 -8.96
N ILE A 21 -7.41 -5.81 -8.07
CA ILE A 21 -8.79 -5.39 -7.85
C ILE A 21 -8.83 -4.00 -7.25
N ILE A 22 -8.01 -3.75 -6.24
CA ILE A 22 -8.03 -2.47 -5.56
C ILE A 22 -7.55 -1.38 -6.50
N ALA A 23 -6.48 -1.66 -7.26
CA ALA A 23 -5.99 -0.67 -8.22
C ALA A 23 -7.05 -0.32 -9.26
N GLU A 24 -7.79 -1.32 -9.69
CA GLU A 24 -8.82 -1.08 -10.68
C GLU A 24 -9.94 -0.20 -10.13
N VAL A 25 -10.38 -0.50 -8.91
CA VAL A 25 -11.45 0.28 -8.31
C VAL A 25 -11.01 1.72 -8.10
N ILE A 26 -9.80 1.93 -7.60
CA ILE A 26 -9.30 3.28 -7.40
C ILE A 26 -9.17 3.98 -8.76
N GLY A 27 -8.67 3.27 -9.76
CA GLY A 27 -8.45 3.87 -11.07
C GLY A 27 -9.73 4.25 -11.79
N ARG A 28 -10.83 3.56 -11.49
CA ARG A 28 -12.10 3.89 -12.10
C ARG A 28 -12.72 5.15 -11.53
N GLY A 29 -12.20 5.64 -10.41
CA GLY A 29 -12.77 6.81 -9.78
C GLY A 29 -14.05 6.54 -9.03
N ASP A 30 -14.25 5.29 -8.61
CA ASP A 30 -15.46 4.93 -7.90
C ASP A 30 -15.52 5.45 -6.48
N LEU A 31 -14.38 5.79 -5.92
CA LEU A 31 -14.35 6.28 -4.56
C LEU A 31 -14.77 7.74 -4.52
N ARG A 32 -15.76 8.03 -3.71
CA ARG A 32 -16.36 9.35 -3.71
C ARG A 32 -15.89 10.23 -2.58
N ASP A 33 -14.66 10.11 -2.21
CA ASP A 33 -14.10 10.92 -1.14
C ASP A 33 -13.46 12.15 -1.76
N PRO A 34 -13.79 13.35 -1.30
CA PRO A 34 -13.19 14.56 -1.89
C PRO A 34 -11.67 14.58 -1.78
N ASP A 35 -11.11 13.95 -0.77
CA ASP A 35 -9.66 13.92 -0.62
C ASP A 35 -8.99 13.02 -1.65
N LEU A 36 -9.77 12.21 -2.34
CA LEU A 36 -9.23 11.35 -3.39
C LEU A 36 -9.55 11.85 -4.78
N ALA A 37 -10.41 12.83 -4.89
CA ALA A 37 -10.84 13.31 -6.20
C ALA A 37 -9.68 13.88 -6.97
N GLY A 38 -9.51 13.45 -8.19
CA GLY A 38 -8.45 13.96 -9.06
C GLY A 38 -7.06 13.52 -8.70
N ARG A 39 -6.94 12.58 -7.76
CA ARG A 39 -5.62 12.11 -7.35
C ARG A 39 -5.24 10.86 -8.11
N SER A 40 -3.97 10.77 -8.48
CA SER A 40 -3.43 9.56 -9.07
C SER A 40 -2.75 8.76 -7.98
N ILE A 41 -3.20 7.55 -7.77
CA ILE A 41 -2.69 6.71 -6.70
C ILE A 41 -2.31 5.38 -7.30
N THR A 42 -1.08 4.96 -7.06
CA THR A 42 -0.62 3.65 -7.49
C THR A 42 -0.66 2.70 -6.31
N VAL A 43 -1.21 1.52 -6.52
CA VAL A 43 -1.14 0.47 -5.52
C VAL A 43 0.08 -0.35 -5.86
N SER A 44 1.13 -0.21 -5.07
CA SER A 44 2.39 -0.83 -5.40
C SER A 44 2.50 -2.26 -4.92
N GLU A 45 1.84 -2.59 -3.82
CA GLU A 45 1.96 -3.93 -3.27
C GLU A 45 0.83 -4.16 -2.28
N VAL A 46 0.39 -5.41 -2.16
CA VAL A 46 -0.53 -5.79 -1.10
C VAL A 46 0.06 -7.00 -0.40
N ARG A 47 0.24 -6.91 0.90
CA ARG A 47 0.77 -8.00 1.69
C ARG A 47 -0.30 -8.58 2.57
N VAL A 48 -0.49 -9.88 2.46
CA VAL A 48 -1.54 -10.58 3.18
C VAL A 48 -0.93 -11.33 4.33
N SER A 49 -1.58 -11.30 5.50
CA SER A 49 -1.07 -12.02 6.66
C SER A 49 -1.17 -13.54 6.42
N PRO A 50 -0.38 -14.33 7.17
CA PRO A 50 -0.41 -15.77 6.95
C PRO A 50 -1.79 -16.39 7.12
N ASP A 51 -2.62 -15.85 8.03
CA ASP A 51 -3.96 -16.38 8.23
C ASP A 51 -4.96 -15.78 7.25
N MET A 52 -4.50 -14.92 6.34
CA MET A 52 -5.33 -14.31 5.31
C MET A 52 -6.42 -13.40 5.85
N ARG A 53 -6.30 -12.96 7.08
CA ARG A 53 -7.33 -12.12 7.66
C ARG A 53 -7.02 -10.64 7.59
N ASN A 54 -5.78 -10.30 7.28
CA ASN A 54 -5.39 -8.90 7.17
C ASN A 54 -4.60 -8.70 5.90
N ALA A 55 -4.79 -7.57 5.28
CA ALA A 55 -4.05 -7.20 4.08
C ALA A 55 -3.61 -5.76 4.23
N THR A 56 -2.33 -5.52 4.02
CA THR A 56 -1.79 -4.17 4.03
C THR A 56 -1.58 -3.73 2.60
N VAL A 57 -2.21 -2.64 2.23
CA VAL A 57 -2.16 -2.11 0.88
C VAL A 57 -1.19 -0.95 0.86
N PHE A 58 -0.12 -1.11 0.10
CA PHE A 58 0.88 -0.05 -0.02
C PHE A 58 0.57 0.81 -1.20
N VAL A 59 0.48 2.10 -0.97
CA VAL A 59 0.07 3.04 -2.00
C VAL A 59 1.11 4.12 -2.19
N LEU A 60 1.18 4.63 -3.40
CA LEU A 60 2.10 5.68 -3.74
C LEU A 60 1.29 6.77 -4.43
N PRO A 61 0.89 7.79 -3.68
CA PRO A 61 0.19 8.92 -4.31
C PRO A 61 1.17 9.69 -5.17
N LEU A 62 0.74 10.03 -6.36
CA LEU A 62 1.59 10.78 -7.28
C LEU A 62 1.31 12.26 -7.13
N GLY A 63 2.31 13.05 -7.39
CA GLY A 63 2.15 14.49 -7.31
C GLY A 63 2.66 15.10 -6.04
N GLY A 64 2.99 14.28 -5.06
CA GLY A 64 3.57 14.77 -3.82
C GLY A 64 2.57 15.47 -2.93
N GLY A 65 2.94 15.64 -1.68
CA GLY A 65 2.10 16.32 -0.70
C GLY A 65 0.87 15.52 -0.34
N ASP A 66 0.28 15.81 0.77
CA ASP A 66 -1.01 15.24 1.17
C ASP A 66 -1.06 13.73 1.28
N GLU A 67 0.09 13.08 1.40
CA GLU A 67 0.08 11.61 1.47
C GLU A 67 -0.71 11.11 2.67
N ASP A 68 -0.58 11.78 3.80
CA ASP A 68 -1.32 11.34 4.98
C ASP A 68 -2.82 11.51 4.80
N ILE A 69 -3.21 12.58 4.14
CA ILE A 69 -4.62 12.82 3.87
C ILE A 69 -5.16 11.75 2.95
N ILE A 70 -4.39 11.38 1.94
CA ILE A 70 -4.82 10.36 0.99
C ILE A 70 -4.93 9.01 1.67
N VAL A 71 -3.96 8.66 2.51
CA VAL A 71 -4.02 7.39 3.20
C VAL A 71 -5.23 7.33 4.11
N ALA A 72 -5.52 8.42 4.82
CA ALA A 72 -6.68 8.46 5.69
C ALA A 72 -7.97 8.30 4.89
N ALA A 73 -8.03 8.91 3.70
CA ALA A 73 -9.21 8.78 2.86
C ALA A 73 -9.38 7.35 2.37
N LEU A 74 -8.27 6.67 2.05
CA LEU A 74 -8.36 5.28 1.63
C LEU A 74 -8.82 4.40 2.78
N GLU A 75 -8.40 4.71 4.00
CA GLU A 75 -8.89 3.97 5.15
C GLU A 75 -10.39 4.12 5.29
N ARG A 76 -10.92 5.30 5.03
CA ARG A 76 -12.36 5.50 5.08
C ARG A 76 -13.07 4.69 4.00
N ALA A 77 -12.39 4.45 2.88
CA ALA A 77 -12.97 3.71 1.77
C ALA A 77 -12.80 2.21 1.92
N ALA A 78 -12.09 1.76 2.94
CA ALA A 78 -11.81 0.34 3.09
C ALA A 78 -13.05 -0.55 3.05
N PRO A 79 -14.17 -0.20 3.70
CA PRO A 79 -15.33 -1.07 3.63
C PRO A 79 -15.85 -1.24 2.20
N TYR A 80 -15.84 -0.17 1.43
CA TYR A 80 -16.28 -0.25 0.05
C TYR A 80 -15.35 -1.15 -0.76
N LEU A 81 -14.04 -0.97 -0.55
CA LEU A 81 -13.06 -1.78 -1.27
C LEU A 81 -13.17 -3.25 -0.88
N ARG A 82 -13.42 -3.53 0.40
CA ARG A 82 -13.62 -4.91 0.82
C ARG A 82 -14.83 -5.52 0.11
N GLY A 83 -15.87 -4.75 -0.05
CA GLY A 83 -17.04 -5.24 -0.76
C GLY A 83 -16.74 -5.58 -2.22
N GLU A 84 -15.91 -4.75 -2.86
CA GLU A 84 -15.53 -5.03 -4.24
C GLU A 84 -14.67 -6.28 -4.33
N VAL A 85 -13.77 -6.45 -3.37
CA VAL A 85 -12.96 -7.67 -3.34
C VAL A 85 -13.86 -8.89 -3.17
N GLY A 86 -14.84 -8.79 -2.30
CA GLY A 86 -15.73 -9.92 -2.06
C GLY A 86 -16.54 -10.31 -3.27
N ARG A 87 -16.82 -9.34 -4.15
CA ARG A 87 -17.55 -9.68 -5.36
C ARG A 87 -16.68 -10.35 -6.41
N LYS A 88 -15.38 -10.12 -6.35
CA LYS A 88 -14.50 -10.60 -7.40
C LYS A 88 -13.66 -11.80 -7.02
N LEU A 89 -13.46 -12.04 -5.73
CA LEU A 89 -12.66 -13.17 -5.27
C LEU A 89 -13.46 -14.01 -4.33
N GLN A 90 -13.27 -15.31 -4.45
CA GLN A 90 -13.89 -16.25 -3.55
C GLN A 90 -12.88 -16.60 -2.49
N LEU A 91 -12.95 -15.92 -1.38
CA LEU A 91 -12.05 -16.15 -0.26
C LEU A 91 -12.84 -16.62 0.92
N LYS A 92 -12.23 -17.48 1.71
CA LYS A 92 -12.88 -17.96 2.92
C LYS A 92 -13.18 -16.79 3.86
N TYR A 93 -12.23 -15.86 3.97
CA TYR A 93 -12.45 -14.67 4.76
C TYR A 93 -12.09 -13.47 3.91
N LEU A 94 -12.85 -12.40 4.04
CA LEU A 94 -12.45 -11.16 3.42
C LEU A 94 -11.45 -10.49 4.34
N PRO A 95 -10.24 -10.22 3.88
CA PRO A 95 -9.25 -9.62 4.77
C PRO A 95 -9.62 -8.20 5.12
N LYS A 96 -9.20 -7.79 6.30
CA LYS A 96 -9.33 -6.41 6.69
C LYS A 96 -8.24 -5.64 5.96
N LEU A 97 -8.60 -4.54 5.34
CA LEU A 97 -7.66 -3.74 4.56
C LEU A 97 -7.12 -2.61 5.40
N SER A 98 -5.81 -2.44 5.37
CA SER A 98 -5.15 -1.29 5.96
C SER A 98 -4.29 -0.67 4.88
N PHE A 99 -4.08 0.64 4.96
CA PHE A 99 -3.33 1.34 3.92
C PHE A 99 -2.11 2.01 4.50
N LEU A 100 -0.99 1.88 3.82
CA LEU A 100 0.24 2.55 4.20
C LEU A 100 0.86 3.15 2.95
N ARG A 101 1.54 4.27 3.15
CA ARG A 101 2.28 4.86 2.06
C ARG A 101 3.50 4.00 1.77
N ASP A 102 3.76 3.75 0.51
CA ASP A 102 4.92 2.99 0.11
C ASP A 102 6.11 3.93 0.07
N ILE A 103 7.04 3.77 0.99
CA ILE A 103 8.20 4.63 1.07
C ILE A 103 9.44 4.03 0.42
N SER A 104 9.32 2.87 -0.21
CA SER A 104 10.51 2.24 -0.76
C SER A 104 11.14 3.07 -1.85
N PHE A 105 10.34 3.71 -2.69
CA PHE A 105 10.88 4.58 -3.72
C PHE A 105 11.60 5.76 -3.11
N ASP A 106 10.99 6.43 -2.13
CA ASP A 106 11.61 7.56 -1.47
C ASP A 106 12.88 7.14 -0.77
N THR A 107 12.83 6.00 -0.11
CA THR A 107 14.01 5.50 0.59
C THR A 107 15.13 5.21 -0.38
N ALA A 108 14.82 4.61 -1.51
CA ALA A 108 15.83 4.32 -2.50
C ALA A 108 16.44 5.61 -3.04
N GLY A 109 15.61 6.60 -3.33
CA GLY A 109 16.12 7.86 -3.81
C GLY A 109 16.98 8.57 -2.78
N GLU A 110 16.57 8.48 -1.52
CA GLU A 110 17.33 9.10 -0.47
C GLU A 110 18.64 8.38 -0.25
N ILE A 111 18.65 7.09 -0.38
CA ILE A 111 19.90 6.35 -0.25
C ILE A 111 20.86 6.73 -1.35
N ASP A 112 20.38 6.94 -2.55
CA ASP A 112 21.25 7.39 -3.63
C ASP A 112 21.86 8.74 -3.29
N LYS A 113 21.08 9.63 -2.72
CA LYS A 113 21.62 10.91 -2.31
C LYS A 113 22.61 10.76 -1.17
N LEU A 114 22.34 9.84 -0.27
CA LEU A 114 23.22 9.61 0.84
C LEU A 114 24.57 9.09 0.38
N LEU A 115 24.56 8.27 -0.62
CA LEU A 115 25.82 7.77 -1.16
C LEU A 115 26.61 8.89 -1.79
N ALA A 116 25.94 9.90 -2.28
CA ALA A 116 26.62 11.04 -2.85
C ALA A 116 27.09 12.03 -1.77
N ASP A 117 26.42 12.03 -0.62
CA ASP A 117 26.74 12.97 0.44
C ASP A 117 26.68 12.26 1.78
N PRO A 118 27.80 11.77 2.25
CA PRO A 118 27.82 11.00 3.49
C PRO A 118 27.30 11.74 4.72
N ALA A 119 27.44 13.06 4.73
CA ALA A 119 26.96 13.80 5.87
C ALA A 119 25.44 13.77 5.95
N VAL A 120 24.80 13.79 4.81
CA VAL A 120 23.34 13.73 4.79
C VAL A 120 22.86 12.35 5.16
N ALA A 121 23.66 11.34 4.90
CA ALA A 121 23.29 9.99 5.19
C ALA A 121 22.92 9.78 6.63
N ARG A 122 23.68 10.34 7.54
CA ARG A 122 23.40 10.13 8.94
C ARG A 122 22.14 10.83 9.36
N ASP A 123 21.92 12.02 8.86
CA ASP A 123 20.72 12.75 9.21
C ASP A 123 19.48 12.06 8.75
N LEU A 124 19.52 11.51 7.55
CA LEU A 124 18.37 10.85 7.04
C LEU A 124 18.01 9.62 7.82
N THR A 125 19.01 8.90 8.27
CA THR A 125 18.76 7.72 9.05
C THR A 125 17.96 8.03 10.27
N SER A 126 18.22 9.15 10.91
CA SER A 126 17.48 9.46 12.09
C SER A 126 16.15 10.09 11.77
N SER A 127 15.98 10.73 10.66
CA SER A 127 14.73 11.39 10.38
C SER A 127 13.72 10.49 9.72
N GLU A 128 14.14 9.32 9.29
CA GLU A 128 13.23 8.48 8.70
C GLU A 128 12.33 7.80 9.58
N LYS A 129 12.42 7.95 10.82
CA LYS A 129 11.60 7.32 11.68
C LYS A 129 10.31 7.55 11.63
#